data_d27e8c88f36ed7b476e091106eb47dfb
#
_entry.id   d27e8c88f36ed7b476e091106eb47dfb
#
_cell.length_a   1.000
_cell.length_b   1.000
_cell.length_c   1.000
_cell.angle_alpha   90.00
_cell.angle_beta   90.00
_cell.angle_gamma   90.00
#
_symmetry.space_group_name_H-M   'P 1'
#
loop_
_entity.id
_entity.type
_entity.pdbx_description
1 polymer ?
#
loop_
_entity_poly.entity_id
_entity_poly.type
_entity_poly.pdbx_seq_one_letter_code
_entity_poly.pdbx_strand_id
1 'polypeptide(L)'
;MSAARDARTVLIAAPASDAHTWNLIYLQLLVEELGYPTVNLGPCVPDETIVDACLLYRPRLLLLSSVNGHGHQDGMRLITRIRATADLAALPVVIGGKLGISGADPDHADGLRDAGFDAVFPDRPHAVTDFCRFIASLSERVVS
;
A
#
# COMPACT_ATOMS: atom_id res chain seq x y z
N MET A 1 23.32 -4.10 9.49
CA MET A 1 22.74 -4.26 9.01
C MET A 1 21.65 -4.39 9.28
N SER A 2 21.14 -4.01 9.03
CA SER A 2 19.80 -4.02 9.44
C SER A 2 18.89 -4.62 8.44
N ALA A 3 18.12 -5.61 8.86
CA ALA A 3 17.09 -6.19 8.04
C ALA A 3 16.06 -5.15 7.64
N ALA A 4 15.90 -4.09 8.45
CA ALA A 4 14.97 -3.01 8.17
C ALA A 4 15.33 -2.22 6.91
N ARG A 5 16.55 -2.39 6.41
CA ARG A 5 16.99 -1.69 5.19
C ARG A 5 17.13 -2.62 4.00
N ASP A 6 16.48 -3.77 4.06
CA ASP A 6 16.44 -4.66 2.92
C ASP A 6 15.69 -3.96 1.78
N ALA A 7 16.33 -3.86 0.62
CA ALA A 7 15.75 -3.18 -0.54
C ALA A 7 14.49 -3.85 -1.07
N ARG A 8 14.20 -5.07 -0.61
CA ARG A 8 13.02 -5.81 -1.02
C ARG A 8 11.86 -5.68 -0.04
N THR A 9 12.07 -4.96 1.06
CA THR A 9 11.04 -4.84 2.10
C THR A 9 9.76 -4.20 1.56
N VAL A 10 8.62 -4.77 1.94
CA VAL A 10 7.31 -4.20 1.67
C VAL A 10 6.74 -3.68 2.99
N LEU A 11 6.40 -2.40 3.03
CA LEU A 11 5.72 -1.82 4.16
C LEU A 11 4.22 -2.00 4.00
N ILE A 12 3.55 -2.43 5.06
CA ILE A 12 2.11 -2.65 5.06
C ILE A 12 1.50 -1.83 6.18
N ALA A 13 0.43 -1.11 5.88
CA ALA A 13 -0.24 -0.28 6.89
C ALA A 13 -1.70 -0.08 6.54
N ALA A 14 -2.52 0.19 7.56
CA ALA A 14 -3.87 0.69 7.35
C ALA A 14 -3.86 2.20 7.63
N PRO A 15 -4.61 2.98 6.86
CA PRO A 15 -4.67 4.44 7.06
C PRO A 15 -5.24 4.83 8.41
N ALA A 16 -5.12 6.10 8.75
CA ALA A 16 -5.44 6.61 10.08
C ALA A 16 -6.84 6.27 10.59
N SER A 17 -7.81 6.18 9.71
CA SER A 17 -9.19 5.91 10.12
C SER A 17 -9.55 4.42 10.15
N ASP A 18 -8.63 3.54 9.80
CA ASP A 18 -8.95 2.12 9.64
C ASP A 18 -8.34 1.27 10.75
N ALA A 19 -9.20 0.68 11.59
CA ALA A 19 -8.79 -0.10 12.75
C ALA A 19 -8.74 -1.61 12.49
N HIS A 20 -8.90 -2.05 11.26
CA HIS A 20 -8.96 -3.48 10.95
C HIS A 20 -7.57 -4.09 10.87
N THR A 21 -7.36 -5.15 11.66
CA THR A 21 -6.04 -5.80 11.79
C THR A 21 -5.90 -7.04 10.92
N TRP A 22 -6.98 -7.82 10.79
CA TRP A 22 -6.90 -9.12 10.12
C TRP A 22 -6.44 -9.05 8.68
N ASN A 23 -6.92 -8.03 7.95
CA ASN A 23 -6.56 -7.89 6.56
C ASN A 23 -5.07 -7.58 6.40
N LEU A 24 -4.50 -6.84 7.34
CA LEU A 24 -3.07 -6.56 7.34
C LEU A 24 -2.25 -7.83 7.51
N ILE A 25 -2.67 -8.70 8.41
CA ILE A 25 -1.98 -9.97 8.65
C ILE A 25 -2.08 -10.87 7.41
N TYR A 26 -3.27 -10.93 6.81
CA TYR A 26 -3.45 -11.70 5.59
C TYR A 26 -2.52 -11.24 4.47
N LEU A 27 -2.46 -9.92 4.25
CA LEU A 27 -1.61 -9.36 3.21
C LEU A 27 -0.13 -9.57 3.51
N GLN A 28 0.25 -9.46 4.79
CA GLN A 28 1.63 -9.72 5.19
C GLN A 28 2.03 -11.15 4.83
N LEU A 29 1.21 -12.13 5.20
CA LEU A 29 1.52 -13.52 4.92
C LEU A 29 1.58 -13.78 3.42
N LEU A 30 0.68 -13.18 2.67
CA LEU A 30 0.65 -13.33 1.22
C LEU A 30 1.91 -12.76 0.57
N VAL A 31 2.33 -11.59 0.98
CA VAL A 31 3.53 -10.95 0.44
C VAL A 31 4.78 -11.74 0.81
N GLU A 32 4.85 -12.23 2.05
CA GLU A 32 5.98 -13.04 2.49
C GLU A 32 6.07 -14.35 1.72
N GLU A 33 4.91 -14.95 1.42
CA GLU A 33 4.86 -16.16 0.61
C GLU A 33 5.39 -15.91 -0.80
N LEU A 34 5.23 -14.70 -1.30
CA LEU A 34 5.75 -14.32 -2.61
C LEU A 34 7.23 -13.95 -2.59
N GLY A 35 7.87 -14.03 -1.45
CA GLY A 35 9.33 -13.87 -1.34
C GLY A 35 9.83 -12.52 -0.87
N TYR A 36 8.95 -11.66 -0.33
CA TYR A 36 9.35 -10.34 0.14
C TYR A 36 9.27 -10.23 1.65
N PRO A 37 10.32 -9.72 2.31
CA PRO A 37 10.21 -9.41 3.73
C PRO A 37 9.24 -8.25 3.92
N THR A 38 8.53 -8.24 5.06
CA THR A 38 7.52 -7.24 5.33
C THR A 38 7.77 -6.52 6.65
N VAL A 39 7.29 -5.28 6.72
CA VAL A 39 7.15 -4.55 7.97
C VAL A 39 5.71 -4.09 8.04
N ASN A 40 4.95 -4.62 9.00
CA ASN A 40 3.54 -4.31 9.18
C ASN A 40 3.42 -3.25 10.25
N LEU A 41 3.03 -2.05 9.86
CA LEU A 41 2.90 -0.92 10.79
C LEU A 41 1.60 -0.97 11.60
N GLY A 42 0.67 -1.82 11.21
CA GLY A 42 -0.57 -2.00 11.95
C GLY A 42 -1.71 -1.12 11.49
N PRO A 43 -2.81 -1.13 12.26
CA PRO A 43 -3.98 -0.32 11.94
C PRO A 43 -3.85 1.11 12.45
N CYS A 44 -4.71 1.98 11.94
CA CYS A 44 -4.82 3.37 12.41
C CYS A 44 -3.49 4.12 12.39
N VAL A 45 -2.71 3.98 11.33
CA VAL A 45 -1.41 4.61 11.26
C VAL A 45 -1.54 6.03 10.73
N PRO A 46 -1.10 7.03 11.49
CA PRO A 46 -1.15 8.42 11.00
C PRO A 46 -0.31 8.61 9.75
N ASP A 47 -0.71 9.56 8.91
CA ASP A 47 0.02 9.84 7.66
C ASP A 47 1.50 10.11 7.91
N GLU A 48 1.80 10.90 8.94
CA GLU A 48 3.18 11.24 9.28
C GLU A 48 4.01 10.02 9.61
N THR A 49 3.42 9.09 10.34
CA THR A 49 4.11 7.85 10.72
C THR A 49 4.41 7.01 9.49
N ILE A 50 3.47 6.95 8.56
CA ILE A 50 3.68 6.21 7.31
C ILE A 50 4.80 6.85 6.49
N VAL A 51 4.79 8.16 6.35
CA VAL A 51 5.83 8.89 5.62
C VAL A 51 7.19 8.67 6.27
N ASP A 52 7.26 8.81 7.60
CA ASP A 52 8.51 8.60 8.33
C ASP A 52 9.04 7.18 8.17
N ALA A 53 8.15 6.19 8.21
CA ALA A 53 8.55 4.79 8.02
C ALA A 53 9.09 4.56 6.61
N CYS A 54 8.48 5.16 5.61
CA CYS A 54 8.97 5.06 4.24
C CYS A 54 10.36 5.66 4.09
N LEU A 55 10.62 6.77 4.76
CA LEU A 55 11.94 7.39 4.73
C LEU A 55 12.97 6.56 5.48
N LEU A 56 12.55 5.92 6.57
CA LEU A 56 13.44 5.10 7.37
C LEU A 56 13.79 3.76 6.70
N TYR A 57 12.76 3.06 6.24
CA TYR A 57 12.95 1.71 5.71
C TYR A 57 13.31 1.67 4.24
N ARG A 58 12.98 2.71 3.49
CA ARG A 58 13.21 2.74 2.03
C ARG A 58 12.68 1.49 1.36
N PRO A 59 11.37 1.20 1.52
CA PRO A 59 10.82 -0.06 1.04
C PRO A 59 10.75 -0.15 -0.49
N ARG A 60 10.62 -1.37 -0.97
CA ARG A 60 10.35 -1.63 -2.37
C ARG A 60 8.93 -1.22 -2.75
N LEU A 61 8.01 -1.27 -1.80
CA LEU A 61 6.60 -1.00 -2.02
C LEU A 61 5.95 -0.58 -0.72
N LEU A 62 5.05 0.38 -0.78
CA LEU A 62 4.14 0.69 0.31
C LEU A 62 2.77 0.15 -0.06
N LEU A 63 2.25 -0.75 0.77
CA LEU A 63 0.95 -1.37 0.57
C LEU A 63 -0.02 -0.88 1.64
N LEU A 64 -1.06 -0.20 1.20
CA LEU A 64 -2.10 0.31 2.09
C LEU A 64 -3.34 -0.56 1.98
N SER A 65 -3.92 -0.91 3.13
CA SER A 65 -5.13 -1.72 3.19
C SER A 65 -6.24 -0.93 3.86
N SER A 66 -7.37 -0.80 3.18
CA SER A 66 -8.53 -0.12 3.74
C SER A 66 -9.76 -1.00 3.61
N VAL A 67 -10.45 -1.25 4.73
CA VAL A 67 -11.67 -2.05 4.72
C VAL A 67 -12.87 -1.33 5.34
N ASN A 68 -12.69 -0.12 5.85
CA ASN A 68 -13.77 0.60 6.51
C ASN A 68 -14.59 1.52 5.60
N GLY A 69 -14.26 1.59 4.32
CA GLY A 69 -14.99 2.42 3.38
C GLY A 69 -14.49 3.85 3.23
N HIS A 70 -13.42 4.22 3.93
CA HIS A 70 -12.83 5.56 3.83
C HIS A 70 -11.52 5.58 3.06
N GLY A 71 -11.24 4.49 2.34
CA GLY A 71 -9.95 4.33 1.65
C GLY A 71 -9.70 5.40 0.61
N HIS A 72 -10.73 5.89 -0.08
CA HIS A 72 -10.53 6.92 -1.08
C HIS A 72 -10.04 8.21 -0.44
N GLN A 73 -10.72 8.67 0.62
CA GLN A 73 -10.34 9.92 1.29
C GLN A 73 -8.97 9.82 1.93
N ASP A 74 -8.73 8.75 2.67
CA ASP A 74 -7.45 8.55 3.34
C ASP A 74 -6.32 8.39 2.34
N GLY A 75 -6.57 7.65 1.26
CA GLY A 75 -5.58 7.43 0.22
C GLY A 75 -5.21 8.71 -0.50
N MET A 76 -6.20 9.52 -0.88
CA MET A 76 -5.94 10.79 -1.56
C MET A 76 -5.08 11.71 -0.70
N ARG A 77 -5.39 11.83 0.56
CA ARG A 77 -4.62 12.66 1.48
C ARG A 77 -3.18 12.16 1.63
N LEU A 78 -3.03 10.86 1.85
CA LEU A 78 -1.72 10.28 2.09
C LEU A 78 -0.83 10.31 0.85
N ILE A 79 -1.37 9.94 -0.32
CA ILE A 79 -0.56 9.89 -1.53
C ILE A 79 -0.08 11.28 -1.92
N THR A 80 -0.89 12.30 -1.65
CA THR A 80 -0.48 13.67 -1.91
C THR A 80 0.76 14.03 -1.10
N ARG A 81 0.78 13.64 0.17
CA ARG A 81 1.95 13.89 1.03
C ARG A 81 3.18 13.09 0.58
N ILE A 82 2.97 11.83 0.21
CA ILE A 82 4.08 11.00 -0.25
C ILE A 82 4.71 11.59 -1.51
N ARG A 83 3.90 11.96 -2.49
CA ARG A 83 4.43 12.50 -3.74
C ARG A 83 5.06 13.88 -3.58
N ALA A 84 4.67 14.62 -2.55
CA ALA A 84 5.29 15.91 -2.25
C ALA A 84 6.61 15.77 -1.51
N THR A 85 6.94 14.58 -1.01
CA THR A 85 8.20 14.31 -0.33
C THR A 85 9.22 13.87 -1.37
N ALA A 86 10.28 14.64 -1.56
CA ALA A 86 11.22 14.43 -2.66
C ALA A 86 11.76 13.00 -2.74
N ASP A 87 12.16 12.45 -1.60
CA ASP A 87 12.77 11.11 -1.56
C ASP A 87 11.75 10.00 -1.81
N LEU A 88 10.47 10.31 -1.77
CA LEU A 88 9.40 9.32 -1.95
C LEU A 88 8.62 9.54 -3.25
N ALA A 89 9.02 10.50 -4.06
CA ALA A 89 8.26 10.86 -5.26
C ALA A 89 8.11 9.69 -6.24
N ALA A 90 9.05 8.75 -6.26
CA ALA A 90 9.02 7.59 -7.14
C ALA A 90 8.74 6.27 -6.42
N LEU A 91 8.44 6.31 -5.12
CA LEU A 91 8.16 5.09 -4.37
C LEU A 91 6.90 4.41 -4.93
N PRO A 92 6.95 3.10 -5.25
CA PRO A 92 5.73 2.39 -5.61
C PRO A 92 4.77 2.33 -4.42
N VAL A 93 3.53 2.75 -4.63
CA VAL A 93 2.50 2.75 -3.59
C VAL A 93 1.23 2.16 -4.17
N VAL A 94 0.66 1.18 -3.49
CA VAL A 94 -0.61 0.59 -3.91
C VAL A 94 -1.59 0.62 -2.75
N ILE A 95 -2.86 0.62 -3.08
CA ILE A 95 -3.93 0.59 -2.10
C ILE A 95 -4.97 -0.43 -2.53
N GLY A 96 -5.51 -1.15 -1.57
CA GLY A 96 -6.53 -2.13 -1.83
C GLY A 96 -7.57 -2.19 -0.74
N GLY A 97 -8.68 -2.87 -1.03
CA GLY A 97 -9.77 -3.07 -0.12
C GLY A 97 -10.97 -2.22 -0.46
N LYS A 98 -11.77 -1.92 0.55
CA LYS A 98 -13.00 -1.15 0.35
C LYS A 98 -12.68 0.33 0.31
N LEU A 99 -12.82 0.92 -0.85
CA LEU A 99 -12.37 2.30 -1.09
C LEU A 99 -13.46 3.36 -0.93
N GLY A 100 -14.73 2.94 -0.97
CA GLY A 100 -15.83 3.87 -0.81
C GLY A 100 -16.99 3.24 -0.05
N ILE A 101 -17.82 4.06 0.56
CA ILE A 101 -18.94 3.60 1.39
C ILE A 101 -19.96 2.81 0.59
N SER A 102 -20.20 3.21 -0.65
CA SER A 102 -21.22 2.59 -1.49
C SER A 102 -20.72 1.44 -2.36
N GLY A 103 -19.55 0.88 -2.03
CA GLY A 103 -19.02 -0.27 -2.75
C GLY A 103 -18.00 0.12 -3.80
N ALA A 104 -17.79 -0.76 -4.77
CA ALA A 104 -16.77 -0.55 -5.80
C ALA A 104 -17.22 0.53 -6.78
N ASP A 105 -16.65 1.71 -6.66
CA ASP A 105 -16.90 2.82 -7.56
C ASP A 105 -15.67 2.98 -8.46
N PRO A 106 -15.82 2.78 -9.78
CA PRO A 106 -14.67 2.93 -10.69
C PRO A 106 -14.01 4.29 -10.63
N ASP A 107 -14.79 5.34 -10.35
CA ASP A 107 -14.24 6.69 -10.27
C ASP A 107 -13.28 6.84 -9.10
N HIS A 108 -13.50 6.13 -8.00
CA HIS A 108 -12.59 6.15 -6.86
C HIS A 108 -11.23 5.59 -7.22
N ALA A 109 -11.21 4.46 -7.94
CA ALA A 109 -9.95 3.84 -8.33
C ALA A 109 -9.19 4.73 -9.32
N ASP A 110 -9.89 5.31 -10.29
CA ASP A 110 -9.26 6.20 -11.26
C ASP A 110 -8.70 7.45 -10.59
N GLY A 111 -9.46 8.04 -9.66
CA GLY A 111 -8.99 9.21 -8.93
C GLY A 111 -7.74 8.92 -8.12
N LEU A 112 -7.67 7.76 -7.49
CA LEU A 112 -6.49 7.38 -6.72
C LEU A 112 -5.28 7.17 -7.62
N ARG A 113 -5.44 6.53 -8.77
CA ARG A 113 -4.34 6.38 -9.73
C ARG A 113 -3.86 7.73 -10.23
N ASP A 114 -4.78 8.62 -10.56
CA ASP A 114 -4.43 9.96 -11.04
C ASP A 114 -3.69 10.76 -9.98
N ALA A 115 -4.01 10.53 -8.70
CA ALA A 115 -3.34 11.21 -7.60
C ALA A 115 -1.92 10.71 -7.35
N GLY A 116 -1.58 9.52 -7.85
CA GLY A 116 -0.21 9.03 -7.73
C GLY A 116 -0.03 7.60 -7.29
N PHE A 117 -1.10 6.83 -7.08
CA PHE A 117 -0.98 5.42 -6.77
C PHE A 117 -0.56 4.64 -8.01
N ASP A 118 0.37 3.70 -7.83
CA ASP A 118 0.83 2.87 -8.93
C ASP A 118 -0.17 1.79 -9.31
N ALA A 119 -0.97 1.34 -8.36
CA ALA A 119 -2.04 0.40 -8.61
C ALA A 119 -3.10 0.52 -7.52
N VAL A 120 -4.33 0.18 -7.87
CA VAL A 120 -5.46 0.20 -6.96
C VAL A 120 -6.20 -1.11 -7.12
N PHE A 121 -6.47 -1.79 -6.00
CA PHE A 121 -7.13 -3.10 -5.99
C PHE A 121 -8.46 -3.02 -5.24
N PRO A 122 -9.52 -2.56 -5.91
CA PRO A 122 -10.84 -2.45 -5.26
C PRO A 122 -11.31 -3.84 -4.79
N ASP A 123 -12.23 -3.85 -3.83
CA ASP A 123 -12.79 -5.08 -3.28
C ASP A 123 -13.64 -5.78 -4.34
N ARG A 124 -13.02 -6.65 -5.10
CA ARG A 124 -13.62 -7.42 -6.21
C ARG A 124 -13.10 -8.85 -6.18
N PRO A 125 -13.82 -9.79 -6.84
CA PRO A 125 -13.42 -11.20 -6.81
C PRO A 125 -12.00 -11.49 -7.26
N HIS A 126 -11.46 -10.73 -8.21
CA HIS A 126 -10.13 -10.98 -8.75
C HIS A 126 -9.03 -10.11 -8.16
N ALA A 127 -9.35 -9.33 -7.12
CA ALA A 127 -8.40 -8.39 -6.55
C ALA A 127 -7.12 -9.07 -6.06
N VAL A 128 -7.25 -10.22 -5.39
CA VAL A 128 -6.10 -10.93 -4.86
C VAL A 128 -5.20 -11.44 -5.98
N THR A 129 -5.80 -11.98 -7.03
CA THR A 129 -5.03 -12.46 -8.18
C THR A 129 -4.27 -11.31 -8.84
N ASP A 130 -4.93 -10.18 -9.03
CA ASP A 130 -4.32 -9.01 -9.64
C ASP A 130 -3.19 -8.46 -8.76
N PHE A 131 -3.40 -8.46 -7.46
CA PHE A 131 -2.38 -8.04 -6.51
C PHE A 131 -1.15 -8.95 -6.60
N CYS A 132 -1.35 -10.26 -6.62
CA CYS A 132 -0.23 -11.20 -6.73
C CYS A 132 0.56 -10.99 -8.01
N ARG A 133 -0.12 -10.70 -9.12
CA ARG A 133 0.57 -10.38 -10.37
C ARG A 133 1.40 -9.12 -10.24
N PHE A 134 0.85 -8.11 -9.58
CA PHE A 134 1.59 -6.86 -9.39
C PHE A 134 2.86 -7.10 -8.57
N ILE A 135 2.75 -7.86 -7.48
CA ILE A 135 3.90 -8.17 -6.64
C ILE A 135 4.95 -8.95 -7.44
N ALA A 136 4.52 -9.92 -8.24
CA ALA A 136 5.46 -10.68 -9.07
C ALA A 136 6.21 -9.76 -10.05
N SER A 137 5.55 -8.74 -10.57
CA SER A 137 6.17 -7.82 -11.51
C SER A 137 7.24 -6.94 -10.87
N LEU A 138 7.19 -6.77 -9.54
CA LEU A 138 8.21 -5.98 -8.84
C LEU A 138 9.59 -6.62 -8.95
N SER A 139 9.66 -7.94 -8.94
CA SER A 139 10.92 -8.66 -9.06
C SER A 139 11.59 -8.37 -10.41
N GLU A 140 10.81 -8.24 -11.44
CA GLU A 140 11.34 -7.94 -12.78
C GLU A 140 11.91 -6.53 -12.84
N ARG A 141 11.29 -5.58 -12.14
CA ARG A 141 11.74 -4.19 -12.12
C ARG A 141 13.07 -4.02 -11.39
N VAL A 142 13.36 -4.89 -10.44
CA VAL A 142 14.59 -4.80 -9.66
C VAL A 142 15.82 -5.10 -10.51
N VAL A 143 15.65 -5.88 -11.55
CA VAL A 143 16.77 -6.33 -12.38
C VAL A 143 17.31 -5.23 -13.27
N SER A 144 16.53 -4.25 -13.59
CA SER A 144 16.94 -3.19 -14.51
C SER A 144 17.98 -2.24 -13.94
#